data_5704533d2ea4ae51cb00a32047357811
#
_entry.id   5704533d2ea4ae51cb00a32047357811
#
_cell.length_a   1.000
_cell.length_b   1.000
_cell.length_c   1.000
_cell.angle_alpha   90.00
_cell.angle_beta   90.00
_cell.angle_gamma   90.00
#
_symmetry.space_group_name_H-M   'P 1'
#
loop_
_entity.id
_entity.type
_entity.pdbx_description
1 polymer ?
#
loop_
_entity_poly.entity_id
_entity_poly.type
_entity_poly.pdbx_seq_one_letter_code
_entity_poly.pdbx_strand_id
1 'polypeptide(L)'
;MSNRVTGTPPRRRPADVAFAAAACAALAGYNNLAGLRPWHRRWYPAVNALAAAAALTAGAASGLTAADLGLGRDRLRSGLRLGSAAAAPVVAAFGLAALTPAIRPLLDDQRVAVLSRPQLAYHVLLRIPLGTVAWEETAFRGVLQAALRRVLAEPAATAVASAVFGIWHIRPTAEALAANRLAAGRGARI
;
A
#
# COMPACT_ATOMS: atom_id res chain seq x y z
N MET A 1 25.45 -15.41 -24.78
CA MET A 1 24.51 -15.12 -25.89
C MET A 1 23.28 -14.41 -25.29
N SER A 2 23.22 -13.10 -25.53
CA SER A 2 22.20 -12.22 -24.95
C SER A 2 20.93 -12.27 -25.79
N ASN A 3 19.86 -12.90 -25.29
CA ASN A 3 18.56 -12.89 -25.92
C ASN A 3 17.88 -11.55 -25.54
N ARG A 4 18.08 -10.52 -26.36
CA ARG A 4 17.29 -9.28 -26.30
C ARG A 4 15.87 -9.64 -26.70
N VAL A 5 14.98 -9.74 -25.71
CA VAL A 5 13.55 -9.77 -25.95
C VAL A 5 13.14 -8.38 -26.46
N THR A 6 13.16 -8.21 -27.79
CA THR A 6 12.54 -7.06 -28.46
C THR A 6 11.02 -7.24 -28.46
N GLY A 7 10.40 -7.08 -27.30
CA GLY A 7 8.96 -7.06 -27.19
C GLY A 7 8.41 -5.82 -27.87
N THR A 8 7.64 -5.99 -28.95
CA THR A 8 6.82 -4.93 -29.55
C THR A 8 5.98 -4.29 -28.43
N PRO A 9 5.98 -2.95 -28.28
CA PRO A 9 5.20 -2.31 -27.24
C PRO A 9 3.74 -2.71 -27.40
N PRO A 10 3.03 -3.04 -26.30
CA PRO A 10 1.63 -3.45 -26.36
C PRO A 10 0.82 -2.38 -27.07
N ARG A 11 -0.08 -2.78 -27.98
CA ARG A 11 -1.02 -1.87 -28.65
C ARG A 11 -1.88 -1.22 -27.55
N ARG A 12 -1.62 0.05 -27.27
CA ARG A 12 -2.32 0.84 -26.27
C ARG A 12 -3.78 1.06 -26.72
N ARG A 13 -4.71 0.35 -26.13
CA ARG A 13 -6.14 0.63 -26.36
C ARG A 13 -6.50 1.90 -25.56
N PRO A 14 -7.27 2.84 -26.12
CA PRO A 14 -7.68 4.05 -25.39
C PRO A 14 -8.37 3.74 -24.05
N ALA A 15 -9.16 2.67 -24.00
CA ALA A 15 -9.83 2.21 -22.79
C ALA A 15 -8.84 1.77 -21.69
N ASP A 16 -7.73 1.08 -22.04
CA ASP A 16 -6.71 0.67 -21.07
C ASP A 16 -5.96 1.89 -20.52
N VAL A 17 -5.68 2.89 -21.37
CA VAL A 17 -5.06 4.15 -20.95
C VAL A 17 -5.98 4.91 -20.00
N ALA A 18 -7.26 5.03 -20.34
CA ALA A 18 -8.26 5.72 -19.52
C ALA A 18 -8.43 5.03 -18.17
N PHE A 19 -8.50 3.68 -18.13
CA PHE A 19 -8.59 2.92 -16.89
C PHE A 19 -7.36 3.11 -15.99
N ALA A 20 -6.15 3.00 -16.56
CA ALA A 20 -4.91 3.20 -15.81
C ALA A 20 -4.80 4.62 -15.23
N ALA A 21 -5.15 5.64 -16.03
CA ALA A 21 -5.16 7.04 -15.58
C ALA A 21 -6.20 7.28 -14.48
N ALA A 22 -7.42 6.73 -14.63
CA ALA A 22 -8.46 6.83 -13.61
C ALA A 22 -8.04 6.14 -12.30
N ALA A 23 -7.41 4.96 -12.38
CA ALA A 23 -6.89 4.24 -11.22
C ALA A 23 -5.79 5.05 -10.50
N CYS A 24 -4.85 5.64 -11.24
CA CYS A 24 -3.84 6.55 -10.66
C CYS A 24 -4.49 7.72 -9.93
N ALA A 25 -5.42 8.42 -10.56
CA ALA A 25 -6.08 9.59 -9.98
C ALA A 25 -6.92 9.22 -8.74
N ALA A 26 -7.69 8.14 -8.83
CA ALA A 26 -8.51 7.65 -7.73
C ALA A 26 -7.65 7.29 -6.51
N LEU A 27 -6.55 6.57 -6.71
CA LEU A 27 -5.66 6.18 -5.63
C LEU A 27 -4.88 7.38 -5.07
N ALA A 28 -4.35 8.28 -5.90
CA ALA A 28 -3.69 9.49 -5.41
C ALA A 28 -4.64 10.36 -4.56
N GLY A 29 -5.92 10.42 -4.93
CA GLY A 29 -6.94 11.19 -4.20
C GLY A 29 -7.50 10.50 -2.97
N TYR A 30 -7.65 9.17 -2.98
CA TYR A 30 -8.40 8.43 -1.96
C TYR A 30 -7.92 8.74 -0.53
N ASN A 31 -6.68 8.46 -0.23
CA ASN A 31 -6.15 8.61 1.12
C ASN A 31 -5.99 10.08 1.54
N ASN A 32 -5.68 10.94 0.56
CA ASN A 32 -5.47 12.37 0.79
C ASN A 32 -6.78 13.16 0.95
N LEU A 33 -7.90 12.68 0.38
CA LEU A 33 -9.21 13.33 0.43
C LEU A 33 -10.23 12.59 1.30
N ALA A 34 -10.44 11.28 1.06
CA ALA A 34 -11.40 10.50 1.83
C ALA A 34 -10.93 10.28 3.28
N GLY A 35 -9.62 10.13 3.50
CA GLY A 35 -9.03 10.02 4.83
C GLY A 35 -9.32 11.22 5.76
N LEU A 36 -9.70 12.39 5.18
CA LEU A 36 -10.15 13.58 5.91
C LEU A 36 -11.50 13.38 6.60
N ARG A 37 -12.30 12.47 6.12
CA ARG A 37 -13.70 12.34 6.53
C ARG A 37 -13.81 11.53 7.83
N PRO A 38 -14.58 12.00 8.84
CA PRO A 38 -14.78 11.28 10.11
C PRO A 38 -15.35 9.88 9.92
N TRP A 39 -16.28 9.69 8.97
CA TRP A 39 -16.88 8.40 8.67
C TRP A 39 -15.83 7.38 8.17
N HIS A 40 -14.84 7.81 7.38
CA HIS A 40 -13.76 6.95 6.91
C HIS A 40 -12.94 6.39 8.07
N ARG A 41 -12.60 7.22 9.06
CA ARG A 41 -11.86 6.79 10.26
C ARG A 41 -12.66 5.81 11.12
N ARG A 42 -13.98 6.08 11.27
CA ARG A 42 -14.89 5.24 12.05
C ARG A 42 -15.08 3.85 11.43
N TRP A 43 -15.24 3.79 10.12
CA TRP A 43 -15.57 2.56 9.38
C TRP A 43 -14.37 2.06 8.55
N TYR A 44 -13.15 2.40 8.97
CA TYR A 44 -11.93 2.22 8.18
C TYR A 44 -11.77 0.83 7.54
N PRO A 45 -11.86 -0.32 8.26
CA PRO A 45 -11.72 -1.63 7.63
C PRO A 45 -12.84 -1.94 6.62
N ALA A 46 -14.08 -1.57 6.95
CA ALA A 46 -15.23 -1.82 6.08
C ALA A 46 -15.17 -0.98 4.80
N VAL A 47 -14.83 0.30 4.92
CA VAL A 47 -14.68 1.20 3.77
C VAL A 47 -13.56 0.73 2.86
N ASN A 48 -12.43 0.34 3.41
CA ASN A 48 -11.30 -0.16 2.63
C ASN A 48 -11.58 -1.53 2.01
N ALA A 49 -12.32 -2.41 2.69
CA ALA A 49 -12.78 -3.66 2.09
C ALA A 49 -13.74 -3.42 0.91
N LEU A 50 -14.66 -2.47 1.02
CA LEU A 50 -15.54 -2.07 -0.08
C LEU A 50 -14.74 -1.42 -1.22
N ALA A 51 -13.75 -0.60 -0.92
CA ALA A 51 -12.87 -0.02 -1.92
C ALA A 51 -12.05 -1.09 -2.66
N ALA A 52 -11.56 -2.11 -1.94
CA ALA A 52 -10.87 -3.26 -2.54
C ALA A 52 -11.80 -4.04 -3.47
N ALA A 53 -13.04 -4.33 -3.03
CA ALA A 53 -14.04 -5.00 -3.85
C ALA A 53 -14.39 -4.17 -5.10
N ALA A 54 -14.57 -2.86 -4.96
CA ALA A 54 -14.82 -1.97 -6.08
C ALA A 54 -13.65 -1.93 -7.08
N ALA A 55 -12.41 -1.88 -6.59
CA ALA A 55 -11.22 -1.92 -7.44
C ALA A 55 -11.10 -3.25 -8.21
N LEU A 56 -11.35 -4.39 -7.54
CA LEU A 56 -11.37 -5.71 -8.19
C LEU A 56 -12.47 -5.81 -9.25
N THR A 57 -13.66 -5.30 -8.95
CA THR A 57 -14.79 -5.29 -9.88
C THR A 57 -14.49 -4.42 -11.11
N ALA A 58 -13.93 -3.22 -10.90
CA ALA A 58 -13.52 -2.33 -11.98
C ALA A 58 -12.39 -2.96 -12.82
N GLY A 59 -11.42 -3.61 -12.18
CA GLY A 59 -10.37 -4.36 -12.83
C GLY A 59 -10.93 -5.48 -13.70
N ALA A 60 -11.83 -6.31 -13.16
CA ALA A 60 -12.48 -7.38 -13.90
C ALA A 60 -13.31 -6.86 -15.08
N ALA A 61 -14.07 -5.78 -14.88
CA ALA A 61 -14.84 -5.11 -15.95
C ALA A 61 -13.93 -4.55 -17.06
N SER A 62 -12.70 -4.13 -16.72
CA SER A 62 -11.69 -3.73 -17.72
C SER A 62 -10.96 -4.93 -18.35
N GLY A 63 -11.34 -6.16 -18.00
CA GLY A 63 -10.77 -7.40 -18.52
C GLY A 63 -9.48 -7.86 -17.84
N LEU A 64 -9.14 -7.36 -16.64
CA LEU A 64 -8.06 -7.93 -15.84
C LEU A 64 -8.46 -9.30 -15.30
N THR A 65 -7.55 -10.26 -15.42
CA THR A 65 -7.73 -11.63 -14.89
C THR A 65 -7.09 -11.79 -13.53
N ALA A 66 -7.44 -12.87 -12.82
CA ALA A 66 -6.77 -13.21 -11.55
C ALA A 66 -5.25 -13.39 -11.72
N ALA A 67 -4.81 -13.89 -12.87
CA ALA A 67 -3.38 -14.02 -13.19
C ALA A 67 -2.70 -12.66 -13.34
N ASP A 68 -3.37 -11.68 -13.98
CA ASP A 68 -2.88 -10.30 -14.11
C ASP A 68 -2.71 -9.65 -12.74
N LEU A 69 -3.61 -9.95 -11.81
CA LEU A 69 -3.60 -9.44 -10.43
C LEU A 69 -2.58 -10.16 -9.52
N GLY A 70 -1.82 -11.14 -10.05
CA GLY A 70 -0.86 -11.91 -9.27
C GLY A 70 -1.48 -12.96 -8.32
N LEU A 71 -2.78 -13.23 -8.45
CA LEU A 71 -3.52 -14.19 -7.62
C LEU A 71 -3.43 -15.64 -8.14
N GLY A 72 -2.52 -15.93 -9.06
CA GLY A 72 -2.25 -17.29 -9.54
C GLY A 72 -1.67 -18.17 -8.43
N ARG A 73 -2.10 -19.42 -8.35
CA ARG A 73 -1.64 -20.37 -7.30
C ARG A 73 -0.13 -20.63 -7.35
N ASP A 74 0.47 -20.60 -8.52
CA ASP A 74 1.91 -20.72 -8.75
C ASP A 74 2.70 -19.56 -8.13
N ARG A 75 2.11 -18.37 -8.06
CA ARG A 75 2.70 -17.17 -7.47
C ARG A 75 2.60 -17.13 -5.94
N LEU A 76 1.63 -17.80 -5.34
CA LEU A 76 1.42 -17.76 -3.89
C LEU A 76 2.61 -18.31 -3.10
N ARG A 77 3.18 -19.45 -3.53
CA ARG A 77 4.34 -20.05 -2.84
C ARG A 77 5.60 -19.17 -2.94
N SER A 78 5.88 -18.66 -4.14
CA SER A 78 7.04 -17.78 -4.34
C SER A 78 6.85 -16.46 -3.59
N GLY A 79 5.64 -15.89 -3.63
CA GLY A 79 5.28 -14.69 -2.90
C GLY A 79 5.44 -14.84 -1.39
N LEU A 80 4.98 -15.97 -0.82
CA LEU A 80 5.14 -16.24 0.60
C LEU A 80 6.62 -16.38 1.00
N ARG A 81 7.41 -17.12 0.21
CA ARG A 81 8.85 -17.28 0.48
C ARG A 81 9.61 -15.95 0.39
N LEU A 82 9.42 -15.21 -0.69
CA LEU A 82 10.09 -13.92 -0.89
C LEU A 82 9.61 -12.87 0.11
N GLY A 83 8.30 -12.82 0.37
CA GLY A 83 7.71 -11.93 1.36
C GLY A 83 8.23 -12.21 2.77
N SER A 84 8.28 -13.48 3.18
CA SER A 84 8.85 -13.85 4.49
C SER A 84 10.35 -13.52 4.58
N ALA A 85 11.12 -13.79 3.52
CA ALA A 85 12.54 -13.44 3.48
C ALA A 85 12.78 -11.92 3.56
N ALA A 86 11.93 -11.12 2.92
CA ALA A 86 11.99 -9.66 2.99
C ALA A 86 11.51 -9.11 4.34
N ALA A 87 10.51 -9.72 4.95
CA ALA A 87 9.98 -9.31 6.25
C ALA A 87 10.91 -9.64 7.41
N ALA A 88 11.65 -10.75 7.35
CA ALA A 88 12.52 -11.21 8.45
C ALA A 88 13.53 -10.15 8.92
N PRO A 89 14.33 -9.49 8.06
CA PRO A 89 15.26 -8.45 8.49
C PRO A 89 14.55 -7.22 9.07
N VAL A 90 13.35 -6.88 8.58
CA VAL A 90 12.57 -5.76 9.11
C VAL A 90 12.09 -6.08 10.53
N VAL A 91 11.53 -7.28 10.75
CA VAL A 91 11.12 -7.74 12.08
C VAL A 91 12.31 -7.79 13.05
N ALA A 92 13.45 -8.30 12.58
CA ALA A 92 14.67 -8.33 13.39
C ALA A 92 15.15 -6.92 13.76
N ALA A 93 15.15 -5.98 12.81
CA ALA A 93 15.55 -4.59 13.05
C ALA A 93 14.64 -3.89 14.06
N PHE A 94 13.32 -4.04 13.93
CA PHE A 94 12.37 -3.49 14.91
C PHE A 94 12.49 -4.14 16.28
N GLY A 95 12.68 -5.48 16.33
CA GLY A 95 12.96 -6.18 17.58
C GLY A 95 14.21 -5.68 18.28
N LEU A 96 15.31 -5.52 17.55
CA LEU A 96 16.55 -4.98 18.08
C LEU A 96 16.39 -3.54 18.55
N ALA A 97 15.71 -2.69 17.79
CA ALA A 97 15.41 -1.31 18.17
C ALA A 97 14.58 -1.24 19.47
N ALA A 98 13.58 -2.11 19.63
CA ALA A 98 12.78 -2.18 20.85
C ALA A 98 13.56 -2.64 22.09
N LEU A 99 14.59 -3.46 21.89
CA LEU A 99 15.49 -3.94 22.95
C LEU A 99 16.63 -2.97 23.26
N THR A 100 16.86 -1.96 22.42
CA THR A 100 17.96 -0.99 22.59
C THR A 100 17.44 0.27 23.27
N PRO A 101 17.80 0.57 24.55
CA PRO A 101 17.26 1.71 25.31
C PRO A 101 17.44 3.06 24.60
N ALA A 102 18.56 3.26 23.90
CA ALA A 102 18.85 4.51 23.19
C ALA A 102 17.97 4.73 21.94
N ILE A 103 17.45 3.66 21.32
CA ILE A 103 16.67 3.69 20.07
C ILE A 103 15.18 3.55 20.36
N ARG A 104 14.82 2.83 21.41
CA ARG A 104 13.43 2.56 21.80
C ARG A 104 12.53 3.81 21.80
N PRO A 105 12.93 5.00 22.28
CA PRO A 105 12.10 6.20 22.25
C PRO A 105 11.72 6.66 20.84
N LEU A 106 12.47 6.25 19.80
CA LEU A 106 12.12 6.55 18.40
C LEU A 106 10.89 5.76 17.94
N LEU A 107 10.56 4.67 18.62
CA LEU A 107 9.38 3.83 18.33
C LEU A 107 8.13 4.33 19.05
N ASP A 108 8.24 5.34 19.92
CA ASP A 108 7.12 5.88 20.69
C ASP A 108 6.16 6.65 19.76
N ASP A 109 4.98 6.08 19.57
CA ASP A 109 3.87 6.72 18.87
C ASP A 109 2.72 6.96 19.85
N GLN A 110 2.36 8.23 20.04
CA GLN A 110 1.29 8.62 20.98
C GLN A 110 -0.06 8.01 20.63
N ARG A 111 -0.31 7.71 19.35
CA ARG A 111 -1.54 7.06 18.90
C ARG A 111 -1.65 5.62 19.39
N VAL A 112 -0.51 4.96 19.56
CA VAL A 112 -0.43 3.59 20.08
C VAL A 112 -0.41 3.57 21.61
N ALA A 113 0.29 4.52 22.22
CA ALA A 113 0.47 4.59 23.67
C ALA A 113 -0.84 4.74 24.46
N VAL A 114 -1.89 5.30 23.84
CA VAL A 114 -3.22 5.48 24.47
C VAL A 114 -4.17 4.30 24.25
N LEU A 115 -3.78 3.28 23.50
CA LEU A 115 -4.63 2.14 23.19
C LEU A 115 -4.67 1.15 24.36
N SER A 116 -5.87 0.69 24.72
CA SER A 116 -6.05 -0.46 25.58
C SER A 116 -5.59 -1.75 24.87
N ARG A 117 -5.32 -2.82 25.64
CA ARG A 117 -4.93 -4.12 25.06
C ARG A 117 -5.91 -4.68 24.02
N PRO A 118 -7.25 -4.65 24.23
CA PRO A 118 -8.20 -5.06 23.20
C PRO A 118 -8.16 -4.19 21.94
N GLN A 119 -7.99 -2.87 22.09
CA GLN A 119 -7.84 -1.96 20.96
C GLN A 119 -6.56 -2.24 20.18
N LEU A 120 -5.45 -2.49 20.87
CA LEU A 120 -4.19 -2.88 20.22
C LEU A 120 -4.34 -4.19 19.46
N ALA A 121 -4.95 -5.21 20.07
CA ALA A 121 -5.23 -6.49 19.41
C ALA A 121 -6.11 -6.28 18.16
N TYR A 122 -7.17 -5.49 18.24
CA TYR A 122 -7.99 -5.13 17.07
C TYR A 122 -7.18 -4.46 15.96
N HIS A 123 -6.28 -3.53 16.29
CA HIS A 123 -5.45 -2.86 15.29
C HIS A 123 -4.48 -3.84 14.61
N VAL A 124 -3.80 -4.68 15.38
CA VAL A 124 -2.77 -5.60 14.88
C VAL A 124 -3.38 -6.77 14.11
N LEU A 125 -4.49 -7.33 14.58
CA LEU A 125 -5.06 -8.56 14.02
C LEU A 125 -6.12 -8.32 12.94
N LEU A 126 -6.76 -7.16 12.94
CA LEU A 126 -7.88 -6.88 12.04
C LEU A 126 -7.67 -5.62 11.22
N ARG A 127 -7.51 -4.49 11.89
CA ARG A 127 -7.51 -3.19 11.22
C ARG A 127 -6.34 -3.03 10.25
N ILE A 128 -5.13 -3.38 10.64
CA ILE A 128 -3.94 -3.29 9.78
C ILE A 128 -3.98 -4.36 8.70
N PRO A 129 -4.11 -5.68 9.00
CA PRO A 129 -4.07 -6.69 7.96
C PRO A 129 -5.18 -6.55 6.91
N LEU A 130 -6.43 -6.37 7.35
CA LEU A 130 -7.58 -6.32 6.45
C LEU A 130 -7.90 -4.92 5.96
N GLY A 131 -7.82 -3.92 6.84
CA GLY A 131 -8.17 -2.55 6.49
C GLY A 131 -7.06 -1.79 5.75
N THR A 132 -5.80 -2.11 6.00
CA THR A 132 -4.67 -1.43 5.35
C THR A 132 -4.01 -2.32 4.32
N VAL A 133 -3.36 -3.41 4.78
CA VAL A 133 -2.50 -4.23 3.91
C VAL A 133 -3.28 -4.86 2.77
N ALA A 134 -4.40 -5.55 3.04
CA ALA A 134 -5.19 -6.20 2.01
C ALA A 134 -5.71 -5.19 0.96
N TRP A 135 -6.15 -4.00 1.40
CA TRP A 135 -6.58 -2.93 0.51
C TRP A 135 -5.42 -2.42 -0.35
N GLU A 136 -4.30 -2.08 0.25
CA GLU A 136 -3.15 -1.53 -0.46
C GLU A 136 -2.54 -2.54 -1.45
N GLU A 137 -2.40 -3.81 -1.06
CA GLU A 137 -1.92 -4.85 -1.97
C GLU A 137 -2.86 -5.06 -3.15
N THR A 138 -4.18 -5.09 -2.90
CA THR A 138 -5.19 -5.21 -3.95
C THR A 138 -5.16 -4.03 -4.91
N ALA A 139 -5.11 -2.82 -4.37
CA ALA A 139 -5.17 -1.60 -5.18
C ALA A 139 -3.89 -1.36 -5.98
N PHE A 140 -2.73 -1.45 -5.34
CA PHE A 140 -1.46 -1.07 -5.95
C PHE A 140 -0.76 -2.22 -6.66
N ARG A 141 -0.53 -3.37 -5.97
CA ARG A 141 0.17 -4.53 -6.55
C ARG A 141 -0.73 -5.37 -7.45
N GLY A 142 -2.03 -5.38 -7.16
CA GLY A 142 -3.03 -6.01 -8.03
C GLY A 142 -3.44 -5.07 -9.17
N VAL A 143 -4.48 -4.28 -8.95
CA VAL A 143 -5.21 -3.55 -10.01
C VAL A 143 -4.38 -2.50 -10.72
N LEU A 144 -3.74 -1.58 -9.98
CA LEU A 144 -2.97 -0.49 -10.60
C LEU A 144 -1.78 -1.02 -11.40
N GLN A 145 -0.98 -1.91 -10.81
CA GLN A 145 0.18 -2.47 -11.49
C GLN A 145 -0.22 -3.24 -12.76
N ALA A 146 -1.30 -4.05 -12.70
CA ALA A 146 -1.80 -4.78 -13.86
C ALA A 146 -2.33 -3.82 -14.95
N ALA A 147 -3.06 -2.78 -14.59
CA ALA A 147 -3.55 -1.77 -15.53
C ALA A 147 -2.40 -1.02 -16.22
N LEU A 148 -1.38 -0.61 -15.46
CA LEU A 148 -0.22 0.10 -15.99
C LEU A 148 0.62 -0.77 -16.93
N ARG A 149 0.78 -2.08 -16.66
CA ARG A 149 1.49 -3.03 -17.53
C ARG A 149 0.82 -3.22 -18.89
N ARG A 150 -0.45 -2.92 -19.05
CA ARG A 150 -1.12 -2.94 -20.36
C ARG A 150 -0.75 -1.76 -21.24
N VAL A 151 -0.29 -0.67 -20.65
CA VAL A 151 -0.03 0.60 -21.36
C VAL A 151 1.41 1.06 -21.30
N LEU A 152 2.21 0.52 -20.38
CA LEU A 152 3.61 0.88 -20.17
C LEU A 152 4.50 -0.37 -20.14
N ALA A 153 5.78 -0.19 -20.47
CA ALA A 153 6.79 -1.22 -20.19
C ALA A 153 6.94 -1.43 -18.68
N GLU A 154 7.31 -2.64 -18.26
CA GLU A 154 7.33 -3.04 -16.85
C GLU A 154 8.08 -2.07 -15.91
N PRO A 155 9.30 -1.58 -16.25
CA PRO A 155 10.00 -0.63 -15.39
C PRO A 155 9.24 0.69 -15.22
N ALA A 156 8.61 1.20 -16.29
CA ALA A 156 7.82 2.41 -16.27
C ALA A 156 6.52 2.22 -15.48
N ALA A 157 5.84 1.07 -15.65
CA ALA A 157 4.65 0.73 -14.88
C ALA A 157 4.96 0.68 -13.38
N THR A 158 6.07 0.05 -13.01
CA THR A 158 6.53 -0.01 -11.61
C THR A 158 6.87 1.37 -11.07
N ALA A 159 7.59 2.21 -11.83
CA ALA A 159 7.93 3.56 -11.41
C ALA A 159 6.67 4.42 -11.18
N VAL A 160 5.69 4.36 -12.09
CA VAL A 160 4.44 5.10 -11.94
C VAL A 160 3.64 4.59 -10.73
N ALA A 161 3.48 3.28 -10.57
CA ALA A 161 2.79 2.71 -9.42
C ALA A 161 3.46 3.11 -8.09
N SER A 162 4.79 3.11 -8.04
CA SER A 162 5.56 3.54 -6.86
C SER A 162 5.39 5.03 -6.57
N ALA A 163 5.36 5.88 -7.59
CA ALA A 163 5.12 7.31 -7.44
C ALA A 163 3.71 7.58 -6.88
N VAL A 164 2.68 6.92 -7.41
CA VAL A 164 1.30 7.01 -6.90
C VAL A 164 1.21 6.51 -5.46
N PHE A 165 1.92 5.43 -5.13
CA PHE A 165 2.01 4.90 -3.76
C PHE A 165 2.70 5.89 -2.80
N GLY A 166 3.74 6.59 -3.27
CA GLY A 166 4.36 7.68 -2.52
C GLY A 166 3.38 8.83 -2.24
N ILE A 167 2.64 9.28 -3.26
CA ILE A 167 1.59 10.32 -3.12
C ILE A 167 0.51 9.87 -2.12
N TRP A 168 0.07 8.61 -2.18
CA TRP A 168 -0.86 8.01 -1.24
C TRP A 168 -0.41 8.17 0.23
N HIS A 169 0.90 8.10 0.48
CA HIS A 169 1.47 8.13 1.83
C HIS A 169 1.83 9.51 2.35
N ILE A 170 1.70 10.59 1.57
CA ILE A 170 2.05 11.96 2.00
C ILE A 170 1.33 12.30 3.31
N ARG A 171 0.03 12.17 3.34
CA ARG A 171 -0.77 12.52 4.51
C ARG A 171 -0.59 11.57 5.70
N PRO A 172 -0.70 10.23 5.56
CA PRO A 172 -0.44 9.31 6.66
C PRO A 172 0.93 9.51 7.30
N THR A 173 1.95 9.79 6.48
CA THR A 173 3.31 10.06 6.97
C THR A 173 3.36 11.37 7.75
N ALA A 174 2.74 12.43 7.26
CA ALA A 174 2.66 13.72 7.97
C ALA A 174 1.94 13.55 9.33
N GLU A 175 0.83 12.81 9.37
CA GLU A 175 0.10 12.50 10.61
C GLU A 175 0.96 11.64 11.58
N ALA A 176 1.72 10.67 11.05
CA ALA A 176 2.62 9.85 11.86
C ALA A 176 3.76 10.66 12.46
N LEU A 177 4.38 11.54 11.68
CA LEU A 177 5.43 12.44 12.16
C LEU A 177 4.91 13.41 13.24
N ALA A 178 3.72 13.97 13.04
CA ALA A 178 3.10 14.85 14.03
C ALA A 178 2.76 14.12 15.35
N ALA A 179 2.45 12.82 15.28
CA ALA A 179 2.18 12.01 16.46
C ALA A 179 3.43 11.47 17.18
N ASN A 180 4.61 11.61 16.58
CA ASN A 180 5.86 11.19 17.20
C ASN A 180 6.40 12.29 18.11
N ARG A 181 6.64 11.95 19.40
CA ARG A 181 7.11 12.92 20.42
C ARG A 181 8.39 13.62 20.06
N LEU A 182 9.33 12.91 19.45
CA LEU A 182 10.64 13.48 19.10
C LEU A 182 10.56 14.43 17.91
N ALA A 183 9.71 14.15 16.95
CA ALA A 183 9.44 15.03 15.81
C ALA A 183 8.67 16.29 16.27
N ALA A 184 7.66 16.12 17.12
CA ALA A 184 6.89 17.23 17.69
C ALA A 184 7.75 18.19 18.55
N GLY A 185 8.68 17.63 19.36
CA GLY A 185 9.58 18.44 20.21
C GLY A 185 10.63 19.25 19.45
N ARG A 186 10.97 18.86 18.22
CA ARG A 186 11.90 19.62 17.36
C ARG A 186 11.22 20.79 16.64
N GLY A 187 9.92 20.68 16.32
CA GLY A 187 9.16 21.76 15.70
C GLY A 187 8.83 22.93 16.64
N ALA A 188 8.87 22.70 17.96
CA ALA A 188 8.61 23.73 18.94
C ALA A 188 9.85 24.61 19.28
N ARG A 189 11.01 24.35 18.64
CA ARG A 189 12.27 25.07 18.85
C ARG A 189 12.76 25.86 17.64
N ILE A 190 11.92 25.98 16.60
CA ILE A 190 12.13 26.83 15.43
C ILE A 190 11.06 27.93 15.43
#